data_dc2a0c3917c123af0943028460d64641
#
_entry.id   dc2a0c3917c123af0943028460d64641
#
_cell.length_a   1.000
_cell.length_b   1.000
_cell.length_c   1.000
_cell.angle_alpha   90.00
_cell.angle_beta   90.00
_cell.angle_gamma   90.00
#
_symmetry.space_group_name_H-M   'P 1'
#
loop_
_entity.id
_entity.type
_entity.pdbx_description
1 polymer ?
#
loop_
_entity_poly.entity_id
_entity_poly.type
_entity_poly.pdbx_seq_one_letter_code
_entity_poly.pdbx_strand_id
1 'polypeptide(L)'
;MRNIDILNPSEIKEFENPPLFSYPQRKVFFDIPMGLKSKLKEFVSPVNDVGLVTQMGYFKASGRFFRVNTFLENDILYVCRILKIKRETINLNTYASTSLARHREMILREFGVHRFAGLYRELTLEEANHLVTKQFSPASIFRSLCDYIRSQSIEVPSIPWRLSSHKRYKILRKYCFRKS
;
A
#
# COMPACT_ATOMS: atom_id res chain seq x y z
N MET A 1 11.10 21.16 -21.66
CA MET A 1 9.83 20.51 -21.24
C MET A 1 9.69 20.64 -19.74
N ARG A 2 8.63 21.29 -19.22
CA ARG A 2 8.39 21.41 -17.76
C ARG A 2 8.00 20.04 -17.20
N ASN A 3 8.69 19.60 -16.14
CA ASN A 3 8.22 18.46 -15.35
C ASN A 3 6.96 18.92 -14.61
N ILE A 4 5.86 18.22 -14.83
CA ILE A 4 4.62 18.45 -14.07
C ILE A 4 4.66 17.47 -12.90
N ASP A 5 4.85 17.99 -11.70
CA ASP A 5 4.73 17.20 -10.49
C ASP A 5 3.24 16.99 -10.21
N ILE A 6 2.80 15.73 -10.21
CA ILE A 6 1.40 15.35 -9.96
C ILE A 6 1.01 15.66 -8.51
N LEU A 7 1.92 15.39 -7.60
CA LEU A 7 1.79 15.67 -6.17
C LEU A 7 2.96 16.55 -5.71
N ASN A 8 2.70 17.43 -4.76
CA ASN A 8 3.76 18.18 -4.11
C ASN A 8 4.60 17.27 -3.16
N PRO A 9 5.80 17.71 -2.73
CA PRO A 9 6.68 16.88 -1.89
C PRO A 9 6.03 16.41 -0.57
N SER A 10 5.15 17.20 0.03
CA SER A 10 4.43 16.84 1.25
C SER A 10 3.42 15.73 0.99
N GLU A 11 2.65 15.85 -0.09
CA GLU A 11 1.67 14.84 -0.52
C GLU A 11 2.36 13.53 -0.90
N ILE A 12 3.52 13.60 -1.54
CA ILE A 12 4.34 12.40 -1.84
C ILE A 12 4.76 11.72 -0.54
N LYS A 13 5.27 12.48 0.42
CA LYS A 13 5.70 11.97 1.71
C LYS A 13 4.55 11.31 2.48
N GLU A 14 3.38 11.96 2.51
CA GLU A 14 2.17 11.41 3.11
C GLU A 14 1.74 10.11 2.42
N PHE A 15 1.80 10.08 1.10
CA PHE A 15 1.44 8.89 0.34
C PHE A 15 2.44 7.74 0.50
N GLU A 16 3.75 7.99 0.60
CA GLU A 16 4.78 6.96 0.71
C GLU A 16 4.95 6.37 2.12
N ASN A 17 4.48 7.07 3.14
CA ASN A 17 4.58 6.61 4.52
C ASN A 17 3.30 5.90 5.00
N PRO A 18 3.43 4.95 5.94
CA PRO A 18 2.29 4.36 6.61
C PRO A 18 1.43 5.42 7.32
N PRO A 19 0.10 5.19 7.43
CA PRO A 19 -0.78 6.08 8.16
C PRO A 19 -0.40 6.15 9.65
N LEU A 20 -0.54 7.32 10.24
CA LEU A 20 -0.36 7.53 11.67
C LEU A 20 -1.63 7.13 12.42
N PHE A 21 -1.56 6.14 13.29
CA PHE A 21 -2.71 5.67 14.05
C PHE A 21 -2.75 6.21 15.47
N SER A 22 -3.92 6.63 15.91
CA SER A 22 -4.26 6.75 17.31
C SER A 22 -4.42 5.36 17.95
N TYR A 23 -4.43 5.28 19.30
CA TYR A 23 -4.61 4.00 19.97
C TYR A 23 -5.95 3.30 19.63
N PRO A 24 -7.11 3.97 19.55
CA PRO A 24 -8.36 3.36 19.08
C PRO A 24 -8.26 2.84 17.63
N GLN A 25 -7.62 3.57 16.74
CA GLN A 25 -7.42 3.13 15.37
C GLN A 25 -6.55 1.88 15.26
N ARG A 26 -5.49 1.76 16.11
CA ARG A 26 -4.69 0.52 16.17
C ARG A 26 -5.55 -0.70 16.52
N LYS A 27 -6.48 -0.57 17.46
CA LYS A 27 -7.40 -1.67 17.81
C LYS A 27 -8.23 -2.14 16.61
N VAL A 28 -8.68 -1.22 15.77
CA VAL A 28 -9.48 -1.53 14.58
C VAL A 28 -8.63 -2.11 13.45
N PHE A 29 -7.54 -1.44 13.12
CA PHE A 29 -6.75 -1.82 11.94
C PHE A 29 -5.86 -3.04 12.16
N PHE A 30 -5.33 -3.25 13.38
CA PHE A 30 -4.54 -4.44 13.70
C PHE A 30 -5.37 -5.58 14.31
N ASP A 31 -6.71 -5.50 14.30
CA ASP A 31 -7.56 -6.65 14.58
C ASP A 31 -7.40 -7.70 13.48
N ILE A 32 -6.97 -8.90 13.88
CA ILE A 32 -6.55 -9.96 12.96
C ILE A 32 -7.76 -10.82 12.58
N PRO A 33 -8.12 -10.91 11.29
CA PRO A 33 -9.20 -11.80 10.83
C PRO A 33 -8.90 -13.26 11.12
N MET A 34 -9.97 -14.07 11.25
CA MET A 34 -9.85 -15.49 11.59
C MET A 34 -9.00 -16.29 10.58
N GLY A 35 -9.11 -15.99 9.29
CA GLY A 35 -8.33 -16.64 8.25
C GLY A 35 -6.82 -16.41 8.42
N LEU A 36 -6.41 -15.21 8.81
CA LEU A 36 -5.00 -14.91 9.10
C LEU A 36 -4.56 -15.42 10.48
N LYS A 37 -5.45 -15.45 11.48
CA LYS A 37 -5.12 -16.04 12.81
C LYS A 37 -4.71 -17.51 12.72
N SER A 38 -5.34 -18.28 11.85
CA SER A 38 -4.97 -19.67 11.63
C SER A 38 -3.57 -19.79 11.04
N LYS A 39 -3.21 -18.90 10.13
CA LYS A 39 -1.90 -18.87 9.46
C LYS A 39 -0.75 -18.47 10.36
N LEU A 40 -0.97 -17.56 11.32
CA LEU A 40 0.04 -17.18 12.30
C LEU A 40 0.55 -18.39 13.09
N LYS A 41 -0.30 -19.37 13.37
CA LYS A 41 0.10 -20.61 14.07
C LYS A 41 1.03 -21.52 13.27
N GLU A 42 1.09 -21.32 11.94
CA GLU A 42 1.93 -22.10 11.03
C GLU A 42 3.35 -21.53 10.90
N PHE A 43 3.60 -20.30 11.35
CA PHE A 43 4.90 -19.65 11.20
C PHE A 43 5.86 -20.03 12.33
N VAL A 44 7.08 -20.33 11.97
CA VAL A 44 8.15 -20.66 12.91
C VAL A 44 8.84 -19.39 13.43
N SER A 45 8.81 -18.29 12.65
CA SER A 45 9.55 -17.07 12.95
C SER A 45 8.63 -15.95 13.47
N PRO A 46 8.85 -15.47 14.71
CA PRO A 46 8.10 -14.31 15.24
C PRO A 46 8.18 -13.05 14.38
N VAL A 47 9.28 -12.87 13.63
CA VAL A 47 9.44 -11.74 12.70
C VAL A 47 8.40 -11.80 11.58
N ASN A 48 8.08 -13.01 11.09
CA ASN A 48 7.05 -13.20 10.07
C ASN A 48 5.66 -12.84 10.61
N ASP A 49 5.34 -13.21 11.86
CA ASP A 49 4.07 -12.87 12.49
C ASP A 49 3.90 -11.35 12.62
N VAL A 50 4.91 -10.69 13.17
CA VAL A 50 4.91 -9.23 13.34
C VAL A 50 4.84 -8.53 11.99
N GLY A 51 5.62 -9.00 11.00
CA GLY A 51 5.63 -8.45 9.65
C GLY A 51 4.28 -8.58 8.94
N LEU A 52 3.65 -9.77 9.02
CA LEU A 52 2.32 -10.01 8.43
C LEU A 52 1.27 -9.09 9.05
N VAL A 53 1.18 -9.05 10.39
CA VAL A 53 0.13 -8.26 11.08
C VAL A 53 0.33 -6.77 10.87
N THR A 54 1.59 -6.30 10.84
CA THR A 54 1.88 -4.88 10.56
C THR A 54 1.47 -4.51 9.14
N GLN A 55 1.83 -5.31 8.14
CA GLN A 55 1.41 -5.10 6.74
C GLN A 55 -0.10 -5.13 6.59
N MET A 56 -0.76 -6.09 7.23
CA MET A 56 -2.21 -6.23 7.21
C MET A 56 -2.90 -4.98 7.76
N GLY A 57 -2.45 -4.46 8.90
CA GLY A 57 -3.03 -3.25 9.51
C GLY A 57 -2.90 -2.03 8.61
N TYR A 58 -1.76 -1.82 8.00
CA TYR A 58 -1.56 -0.75 7.02
C TYR A 58 -2.41 -0.94 5.77
N PHE A 59 -2.53 -2.18 5.29
CA PHE A 59 -3.37 -2.50 4.13
C PHE A 59 -4.85 -2.23 4.42
N LYS A 60 -5.38 -2.65 5.57
CA LYS A 60 -6.78 -2.35 5.99
C LYS A 60 -7.07 -0.85 5.98
N ALA A 61 -6.12 -0.03 6.39
CA ALA A 61 -6.31 1.42 6.49
C ALA A 61 -6.19 2.14 5.15
N SER A 62 -5.33 1.65 4.24
CA SER A 62 -4.93 2.41 3.05
C SER A 62 -5.13 1.70 1.71
N GLY A 63 -5.42 0.39 1.73
CA GLY A 63 -5.42 -0.46 0.53
C GLY A 63 -4.04 -0.67 -0.09
N ARG A 64 -2.96 -0.41 0.67
CA ARG A 64 -1.58 -0.37 0.18
C ARG A 64 -0.62 -1.15 1.07
N PHE A 65 0.48 -1.59 0.46
CA PHE A 65 1.61 -2.17 1.15
C PHE A 65 2.76 -1.15 1.25
N PHE A 66 3.48 -1.19 2.36
CA PHE A 66 4.60 -0.31 2.63
C PHE A 66 5.92 -1.08 2.73
N ARG A 67 7.03 -0.36 2.56
CA ARG A 67 8.35 -0.94 2.73
C ARG A 67 8.60 -1.21 4.22
N VAL A 68 9.26 -2.31 4.54
CA VAL A 68 9.52 -2.72 5.93
C VAL A 68 10.27 -1.64 6.73
N ASN A 69 11.20 -0.95 6.10
CA ASN A 69 11.97 0.13 6.73
C ASN A 69 11.15 1.42 7.00
N THR A 70 9.91 1.49 6.55
CA THR A 70 9.00 2.59 6.86
C THR A 70 8.00 2.25 7.97
N PHE A 71 8.03 1.03 8.51
CA PHE A 71 7.13 0.64 9.59
C PHE A 71 7.36 1.49 10.82
N LEU A 72 6.28 1.94 11.43
CA LEU A 72 6.33 2.82 12.60
C LEU A 72 6.55 2.01 13.87
N GLU A 73 7.49 2.44 14.69
CA GLU A 73 7.87 1.74 15.92
C GLU A 73 6.67 1.54 16.86
N ASN A 74 5.81 2.56 17.02
CA ASN A 74 4.61 2.46 17.86
C ASN A 74 3.63 1.39 17.38
N ASP A 75 3.58 1.12 16.07
CA ASP A 75 2.72 0.08 15.51
C ASP A 75 3.34 -1.30 15.68
N ILE A 76 4.66 -1.42 15.51
CA ILE A 76 5.41 -2.64 15.80
C ILE A 76 5.26 -3.03 17.27
N LEU A 77 5.43 -2.07 18.20
CA LEU A 77 5.23 -2.28 19.63
C LEU A 77 3.80 -2.75 19.94
N TYR A 78 2.80 -2.15 19.30
CA TYR A 78 1.41 -2.55 19.46
C TYR A 78 1.19 -3.99 18.97
N VAL A 79 1.69 -4.32 17.77
CA VAL A 79 1.58 -5.66 17.19
C VAL A 79 2.30 -6.70 18.05
N CYS A 80 3.51 -6.41 18.52
CA CYS A 80 4.24 -7.29 19.43
C CYS A 80 3.41 -7.59 20.71
N ARG A 81 2.75 -6.57 21.26
CA ARG A 81 1.91 -6.73 22.45
C ARG A 81 0.71 -7.64 22.21
N ILE A 82 -0.04 -7.47 21.12
CA ILE A 82 -1.21 -8.32 20.83
C ILE A 82 -0.82 -9.75 20.47
N LEU A 83 0.36 -9.96 19.90
CA LEU A 83 0.92 -11.29 19.60
C LEU A 83 1.65 -11.93 20.78
N LYS A 84 1.82 -11.20 21.90
CA LYS A 84 2.59 -11.63 23.09
C LYS A 84 4.05 -11.97 22.76
N ILE A 85 4.65 -11.21 21.86
CA ILE A 85 6.04 -11.33 21.44
C ILE A 85 6.84 -10.20 22.08
N LYS A 86 8.05 -10.49 22.58
CA LYS A 86 8.96 -9.46 23.10
C LYS A 86 9.52 -8.63 21.94
N ARG A 87 9.38 -7.30 21.97
CA ARG A 87 9.85 -6.39 20.91
C ARG A 87 11.34 -6.54 20.61
N GLU A 88 12.14 -6.75 21.67
CA GLU A 88 13.60 -6.85 21.62
C GLU A 88 14.08 -8.06 20.78
N THR A 89 13.23 -9.07 20.62
CA THR A 89 13.53 -10.25 19.80
C THR A 89 13.24 -10.06 18.32
N ILE A 90 12.65 -8.93 17.94
CA ILE A 90 12.21 -8.66 16.57
C ILE A 90 13.21 -7.76 15.84
N ASN A 91 13.88 -8.34 14.86
CA ASN A 91 14.70 -7.61 13.90
C ASN A 91 14.04 -7.66 12.51
N LEU A 92 13.33 -6.61 12.13
CA LEU A 92 12.63 -6.54 10.84
C LEU A 92 13.56 -6.57 9.63
N ASN A 93 14.86 -6.33 9.78
CA ASN A 93 15.82 -6.51 8.68
C ASN A 93 15.95 -7.98 8.25
N THR A 94 15.56 -8.92 9.11
CA THR A 94 15.50 -10.36 8.79
C THR A 94 14.18 -10.81 8.16
N TYR A 95 13.24 -9.89 8.00
CA TYR A 95 11.97 -10.17 7.33
C TYR A 95 12.20 -10.33 5.82
N ALA A 96 12.35 -11.56 5.37
CA ALA A 96 12.77 -11.91 4.02
C ALA A 96 11.78 -11.40 2.95
N SER A 97 12.30 -11.01 1.79
CA SER A 97 11.50 -10.56 0.65
C SER A 97 10.51 -11.62 0.14
N THR A 98 10.88 -12.90 0.24
CA THR A 98 10.00 -14.03 -0.10
C THR A 98 8.82 -14.16 0.86
N SER A 99 9.06 -13.99 2.17
CA SER A 99 8.00 -13.94 3.18
C SER A 99 7.09 -12.74 2.96
N LEU A 100 7.67 -11.57 2.68
CA LEU A 100 6.91 -10.35 2.37
C LEU A 100 5.97 -10.56 1.18
N ALA A 101 6.46 -11.14 0.08
CA ALA A 101 5.65 -11.41 -1.11
C ALA A 101 4.50 -12.38 -0.79
N ARG A 102 4.77 -13.48 -0.08
CA ARG A 102 3.76 -14.45 0.34
C ARG A 102 2.70 -13.82 1.25
N HIS A 103 3.12 -12.99 2.22
CA HIS A 103 2.22 -12.33 3.14
C HIS A 103 1.30 -11.32 2.43
N ARG A 104 1.80 -10.61 1.42
CA ARG A 104 0.96 -9.75 0.57
C ARG A 104 -0.14 -10.55 -0.12
N GLU A 105 0.17 -11.68 -0.72
CA GLU A 105 -0.83 -12.56 -1.34
C GLU A 105 -1.86 -13.09 -0.33
N MET A 106 -1.41 -13.44 0.88
CA MET A 106 -2.32 -13.87 1.96
C MET A 106 -3.28 -12.75 2.36
N ILE A 107 -2.79 -11.52 2.51
CA ILE A 107 -3.60 -10.35 2.85
C ILE A 107 -4.60 -10.03 1.73
N LEU A 108 -4.14 -9.99 0.47
CA LEU A 108 -5.02 -9.73 -0.67
C LEU A 108 -6.16 -10.75 -0.74
N ARG A 109 -5.84 -12.04 -0.55
CA ARG A 109 -6.83 -13.11 -0.55
C ARG A 109 -7.82 -12.99 0.61
N GLU A 110 -7.33 -12.69 1.82
CA GLU A 110 -8.19 -12.54 3.00
C GLU A 110 -9.22 -11.43 2.85
N PHE A 111 -8.84 -10.32 2.19
CA PHE A 111 -9.73 -9.18 1.98
C PHE A 111 -10.44 -9.18 0.63
N GLY A 112 -10.29 -10.22 -0.19
CA GLY A 112 -10.90 -10.29 -1.51
C GLY A 112 -10.43 -9.18 -2.47
N VAL A 113 -9.17 -8.75 -2.34
CA VAL A 113 -8.61 -7.66 -3.12
C VAL A 113 -7.71 -8.21 -4.21
N HIS A 114 -7.85 -7.67 -5.42
CA HIS A 114 -7.07 -8.05 -6.58
C HIS A 114 -5.74 -7.31 -6.66
N ARG A 115 -4.73 -7.97 -7.19
CA ARG A 115 -3.44 -7.35 -7.44
C ARG A 115 -3.55 -6.33 -8.58
N PHE A 116 -2.87 -5.19 -8.45
CA PHE A 116 -2.76 -4.19 -9.51
C PHE A 116 -1.89 -4.69 -10.68
N ALA A 117 -2.46 -5.54 -11.53
CA ALA A 117 -1.80 -6.16 -12.68
C ALA A 117 -2.81 -6.50 -13.77
N GLY A 118 -2.32 -6.78 -14.99
CA GLY A 118 -3.15 -7.24 -16.11
C GLY A 118 -4.37 -6.35 -16.35
N LEU A 119 -5.54 -6.96 -16.42
CA LEU A 119 -6.83 -6.30 -16.67
C LEU A 119 -7.12 -5.14 -15.70
N TYR A 120 -6.82 -5.28 -14.42
CA TYR A 120 -7.08 -4.23 -13.43
C TYR A 120 -6.26 -2.98 -13.66
N ARG A 121 -5.05 -3.13 -14.18
CA ARG A 121 -4.22 -2.01 -14.62
C ARG A 121 -4.82 -1.31 -15.84
N GLU A 122 -5.36 -2.08 -16.80
CA GLU A 122 -6.01 -1.54 -18.01
C GLU A 122 -7.26 -0.75 -17.65
N LEU A 123 -8.15 -1.30 -16.82
CA LEU A 123 -9.33 -0.60 -16.32
C LEU A 123 -8.98 0.72 -15.61
N THR A 124 -7.90 0.73 -14.82
CA THR A 124 -7.44 1.95 -14.15
C THR A 124 -6.93 2.99 -15.15
N LEU A 125 -6.31 2.57 -16.25
CA LEU A 125 -5.87 3.48 -17.32
C LEU A 125 -7.04 4.06 -18.11
N GLU A 126 -8.09 3.29 -18.34
CA GLU A 126 -9.34 3.77 -18.97
C GLU A 126 -10.00 4.84 -18.09
N GLU A 127 -10.13 4.59 -16.77
CA GLU A 127 -10.66 5.58 -15.84
C GLU A 127 -9.78 6.84 -15.78
N ALA A 128 -8.45 6.71 -15.82
CA ALA A 128 -7.54 7.85 -15.88
C ALA A 128 -7.83 8.72 -17.12
N ASN A 129 -8.04 8.10 -18.28
CA ASN A 129 -8.40 8.82 -19.51
C ASN A 129 -9.73 9.57 -19.36
N HIS A 130 -10.74 8.93 -18.76
CA HIS A 130 -12.03 9.55 -18.50
C HIS A 130 -11.91 10.78 -17.57
N LEU A 131 -11.13 10.67 -16.49
CA LEU A 131 -10.91 11.78 -15.55
C LEU A 131 -10.18 12.96 -16.20
N VAL A 132 -9.23 12.69 -17.10
CA VAL A 132 -8.50 13.75 -17.83
C VAL A 132 -9.44 14.57 -18.72
N THR A 133 -10.46 13.97 -19.32
CA THR A 133 -11.44 14.70 -20.15
C THR A 133 -12.31 15.68 -19.34
N LYS A 134 -12.42 15.46 -18.02
CA LYS A 134 -13.18 16.34 -17.11
C LYS A 134 -12.39 17.55 -16.59
N GLN A 135 -11.17 17.77 -17.06
CA GLN A 135 -10.30 18.91 -16.72
C GLN A 135 -9.97 19.05 -15.22
N PHE A 136 -9.81 17.94 -14.50
CA PHE A 136 -9.35 17.97 -13.11
C PHE A 136 -7.83 18.27 -13.02
N SER A 137 -7.43 18.85 -11.89
CA SER A 137 -5.99 18.98 -11.61
C SER A 137 -5.30 17.62 -11.51
N PRO A 138 -4.00 17.50 -11.83
CA PRO A 138 -3.26 16.23 -11.72
C PRO A 138 -3.39 15.55 -10.36
N ALA A 139 -3.37 16.33 -9.27
CA ALA A 139 -3.56 15.80 -7.90
C ALA A 139 -4.98 15.27 -7.68
N SER A 140 -6.00 15.96 -8.23
CA SER A 140 -7.39 15.49 -8.13
C SER A 140 -7.59 14.20 -8.92
N ILE A 141 -7.05 14.10 -10.14
CA ILE A 141 -7.08 12.87 -10.95
C ILE A 141 -6.44 11.72 -10.16
N PHE A 142 -5.27 11.96 -9.56
CA PHE A 142 -4.58 10.95 -8.76
C PHE A 142 -5.42 10.45 -7.59
N ARG A 143 -6.02 11.35 -6.81
CA ARG A 143 -6.89 10.98 -5.68
C ARG A 143 -8.11 10.20 -6.16
N SER A 144 -8.80 10.68 -7.19
CA SER A 144 -9.94 9.99 -7.79
C SER A 144 -9.58 8.60 -8.30
N LEU A 145 -8.39 8.42 -8.89
CA LEU A 145 -7.90 7.10 -9.29
C LEU A 145 -7.64 6.18 -8.10
N CYS A 146 -7.08 6.69 -7.01
CA CYS A 146 -6.90 5.90 -5.79
C CYS A 146 -8.24 5.44 -5.21
N ASP A 147 -9.26 6.31 -5.24
CA ASP A 147 -10.60 5.97 -4.76
C ASP A 147 -11.30 4.98 -5.70
N TYR A 148 -11.16 5.14 -7.01
CA TYR A 148 -11.64 4.17 -8.00
C TYR A 148 -10.99 2.80 -7.79
N ILE A 149 -9.68 2.71 -7.67
CA ILE A 149 -8.93 1.46 -7.43
C ILE A 149 -9.47 0.75 -6.18
N ARG A 150 -9.68 1.48 -5.07
CA ARG A 150 -10.26 0.93 -3.85
C ARG A 150 -11.69 0.43 -4.05
N SER A 151 -12.54 1.19 -4.76
CA SER A 151 -13.94 0.81 -5.04
C SER A 151 -14.06 -0.46 -5.89
N GLN A 152 -13.04 -0.75 -6.71
CA GLN A 152 -12.96 -1.97 -7.51
C GLN A 152 -12.30 -3.14 -6.79
N SER A 153 -12.06 -3.03 -5.48
CA SER A 153 -11.32 -4.03 -4.70
C SER A 153 -9.96 -4.37 -5.33
N ILE A 154 -9.22 -3.37 -5.73
CA ILE A 154 -7.86 -3.51 -6.29
C ILE A 154 -6.86 -2.92 -5.30
N GLU A 155 -5.70 -3.54 -5.13
CA GLU A 155 -4.62 -2.95 -4.33
C GLU A 155 -4.18 -1.61 -4.91
N VAL A 156 -4.04 -0.58 -4.09
CA VAL A 156 -3.47 0.68 -4.52
C VAL A 156 -1.96 0.50 -4.69
N PRO A 157 -1.42 0.64 -5.91
CA PRO A 157 -0.01 0.35 -6.14
C PRO A 157 0.89 1.32 -5.38
N SER A 158 2.01 0.81 -4.87
CA SER A 158 3.12 1.66 -4.46
C SER A 158 3.70 2.27 -5.74
N ILE A 159 3.39 3.52 -6.01
CA ILE A 159 3.90 4.16 -7.20
C ILE A 159 5.36 4.52 -6.94
N PRO A 160 6.30 4.06 -7.77
CA PRO A 160 7.64 4.60 -7.74
C PRO A 160 7.58 6.01 -8.32
N TRP A 161 7.20 7.00 -7.50
CA TRP A 161 7.14 8.43 -7.85
C TRP A 161 8.51 9.05 -8.05
N ARG A 162 9.58 8.29 -7.91
CA ARG A 162 10.89 8.70 -8.40
C ARG A 162 10.88 8.72 -9.92
N LEU A 163 10.20 9.70 -10.41
CA LEU A 163 10.10 10.09 -11.80
C LEU A 163 11.31 10.89 -12.25
N SER A 164 12.45 10.53 -11.77
CA SER A 164 13.72 11.05 -12.29
C SER A 164 14.34 10.07 -13.25
N SER A 165 13.65 9.50 -14.19
CA SER A 165 14.25 8.96 -15.41
C SER A 165 13.22 8.34 -16.36
N HIS A 166 12.91 9.06 -17.37
CA HIS A 166 12.61 8.77 -18.77
C HIS A 166 11.69 7.61 -19.21
N LYS A 167 11.48 6.52 -18.48
CA LYS A 167 10.75 5.36 -19.06
C LYS A 167 9.37 5.05 -18.50
N ARG A 168 9.03 5.47 -17.27
CA ARG A 168 7.76 5.09 -16.61
C ARG A 168 6.70 6.21 -16.59
N TYR A 169 7.09 7.43 -16.84
CA TYR A 169 6.22 8.58 -17.09
C TYR A 169 5.35 8.40 -18.33
N LYS A 170 5.73 7.51 -19.23
CA LYS A 170 5.02 7.32 -20.50
C LYS A 170 3.55 6.90 -20.32
N ILE A 171 3.17 6.29 -19.19
CA ILE A 171 1.80 5.79 -19.02
C ILE A 171 0.86 6.94 -18.63
N LEU A 172 1.10 7.64 -17.52
CA LEU A 172 0.29 8.80 -17.17
C LEU A 172 0.48 9.95 -18.16
N ARG A 173 1.71 10.17 -18.66
CA ARG A 173 2.01 11.20 -19.68
C ARG A 173 1.43 10.88 -21.04
N LYS A 174 1.44 9.62 -21.48
CA LYS A 174 0.85 9.21 -22.76
C LYS A 174 -0.67 9.44 -22.78
N TYR A 175 -1.30 9.37 -21.61
CA TYR A 175 -2.75 9.43 -21.49
C TYR A 175 -3.27 10.74 -20.85
N CYS A 176 -2.53 11.36 -19.93
CA CYS A 176 -2.95 12.63 -19.33
C CYS A 176 -2.57 13.89 -20.11
N PHE A 177 -1.62 13.84 -21.08
CA PHE A 177 -1.06 15.05 -21.70
C PHE A 177 -0.90 14.94 -23.22
N ARG A 178 -1.72 14.16 -23.90
CA ARG A 178 -1.68 14.02 -25.35
C ARG A 178 -2.48 15.07 -26.12
N LYS A 179 -2.99 16.13 -25.48
CA LYS A 179 -3.64 17.25 -26.16
C LYS A 179 -3.17 18.58 -25.58
N SER A 180 -2.16 19.14 -26.13
CA SER A 180 -1.94 20.57 -26.36
C SER A 180 -0.88 20.71 -27.43
#